data_5f0181c855ca9a62dc51114dc3c50499
#
_entry.id   5f0181c855ca9a62dc51114dc3c50499
#
_cell.length_a   1.000
_cell.length_b   1.000
_cell.length_c   1.000
_cell.angle_alpha   90.00
_cell.angle_beta   90.00
_cell.angle_gamma   90.00
#
_symmetry.space_group_name_H-M   'P 1'
#
loop_
_entity.id
_entity.type
_entity.pdbx_description
1 polymer ?
#
loop_
_entity_poly.entity_id
_entity_poly.type
_entity_poly.pdbx_seq_one_letter_code
_entity_poly.pdbx_strand_id
1 'polypeptide(L)'
;MVTAFKTSLQERSSYDVVIIGGAMLGSSIAWFLSSNPDFTGSILVVEKDPSYQFSSTSHTNSCVRQQFTTEINIRISQFTVDFVKNFRDYMGGAADVPDLSLHSFGYLYLADNEAFAEELRNRQKIQASFGAGTRIYTPEALKTNYGFYNLDDIVLCSLNTENEGYF
;
A
#
# COMPACT_ATOMS: atom_id res chain seq x y z
N MET A 1 -6.74 4.62 23.77
CA MET A 1 -6.12 3.73 24.80
C MET A 1 -6.02 2.37 24.15
N VAL A 2 -4.86 2.03 23.58
CA VAL A 2 -4.64 0.72 22.96
C VAL A 2 -4.62 -0.29 24.09
N THR A 3 -5.64 -1.11 24.16
CA THR A 3 -5.69 -2.21 25.14
C THR A 3 -4.65 -3.22 24.68
N ALA A 4 -3.58 -3.39 25.46
CA ALA A 4 -2.57 -4.41 25.21
C ALA A 4 -3.27 -5.73 24.86
N PHE A 5 -2.85 -6.37 23.78
CA PHE A 5 -3.32 -7.70 23.39
C PHE A 5 -3.13 -8.63 24.58
N LYS A 6 -4.19 -8.91 25.32
CA LYS A 6 -4.17 -9.94 26.34
C LYS A 6 -4.18 -11.27 25.62
N THR A 7 -3.05 -11.93 25.54
CA THR A 7 -2.89 -13.35 25.22
C THR A 7 -3.43 -14.24 26.36
N SER A 8 -4.64 -14.01 26.81
CA SER A 8 -5.36 -15.04 27.54
C SER A 8 -6.23 -15.74 26.52
N LEU A 9 -5.77 -16.87 26.03
CA LEU A 9 -6.63 -17.86 25.38
C LEU A 9 -7.73 -18.23 26.40
N GLN A 10 -8.79 -17.44 26.46
CA GLN A 10 -10.03 -17.94 26.98
C GLN A 10 -10.47 -19.01 25.99
N GLU A 11 -10.49 -20.26 26.40
CA GLU A 11 -11.04 -21.36 25.62
C GLU A 11 -12.51 -21.05 25.33
N ARG A 12 -12.75 -20.43 24.16
CA ARG A 12 -14.11 -20.24 23.64
C ARG A 12 -14.40 -21.38 22.69
N SER A 13 -15.61 -21.92 22.74
CA SER A 13 -16.07 -22.96 21.81
C SER A 13 -16.42 -22.40 20.41
N SER A 14 -16.56 -21.08 20.28
CA SER A 14 -16.91 -20.41 19.03
C SER A 14 -16.40 -18.96 19.00
N TYR A 15 -16.19 -18.44 17.80
CA TYR A 15 -15.83 -17.06 17.51
C TYR A 15 -16.71 -16.52 16.40
N ASP A 16 -17.02 -15.22 16.43
CA ASP A 16 -17.83 -14.55 15.42
C ASP A 16 -17.05 -14.40 14.09
N VAL A 17 -15.73 -14.18 14.20
CA VAL A 17 -14.81 -14.09 13.05
C VAL A 17 -13.58 -14.93 13.32
N VAL A 18 -13.20 -15.77 12.35
CA VAL A 18 -11.93 -16.51 12.35
C VAL A 18 -11.10 -16.07 11.16
N ILE A 19 -9.90 -15.57 11.42
CA ILE A 19 -8.94 -15.10 10.42
C ILE A 19 -7.82 -16.13 10.31
N ILE A 20 -7.62 -16.71 9.13
CA ILE A 20 -6.57 -17.69 8.87
C ILE A 20 -5.38 -16.96 8.23
N GLY A 21 -4.27 -16.92 8.96
CA GLY A 21 -3.06 -16.18 8.66
C GLY A 21 -3.00 -14.85 9.40
N GLY A 22 -1.93 -14.65 10.17
CA GLY A 22 -1.72 -13.47 11.03
C GLY A 22 -0.74 -12.44 10.44
N ALA A 23 -0.27 -12.62 9.20
CA ALA A 23 0.59 -11.66 8.53
C ALA A 23 -0.17 -10.36 8.20
N MET A 24 0.35 -9.49 7.34
CA MET A 24 -0.16 -8.13 7.12
C MET A 24 -1.68 -8.08 6.88
N LEU A 25 -2.23 -8.92 5.99
CA LEU A 25 -3.67 -8.91 5.70
C LEU A 25 -4.51 -9.33 6.90
N GLY A 26 -4.15 -10.44 7.55
CA GLY A 26 -4.93 -10.93 8.68
C GLY A 26 -4.84 -10.01 9.90
N SER A 27 -3.65 -9.48 10.18
CA SER A 27 -3.46 -8.50 11.25
C SER A 27 -4.24 -7.20 10.98
N SER A 28 -4.23 -6.72 9.74
CA SER A 28 -5.00 -5.53 9.35
C SER A 28 -6.51 -5.75 9.54
N ILE A 29 -7.05 -6.89 9.08
CA ILE A 29 -8.46 -7.22 9.26
C ILE A 29 -8.81 -7.27 10.75
N ALA A 30 -7.99 -7.96 11.56
CA ALA A 30 -8.21 -8.07 13.00
C ALA A 30 -8.20 -6.69 13.67
N TRP A 31 -7.22 -5.85 13.29
CA TRP A 31 -7.06 -4.51 13.86
C TRP A 31 -8.24 -3.60 13.51
N PHE A 32 -8.62 -3.52 12.23
CA PHE A 32 -9.73 -2.67 11.79
C PHE A 32 -11.07 -3.12 12.37
N LEU A 33 -11.32 -4.44 12.47
CA LEU A 33 -12.52 -4.95 13.13
C LEU A 33 -12.53 -4.62 14.62
N SER A 34 -11.41 -4.87 15.33
CA SER A 34 -11.34 -4.63 16.79
C SER A 34 -11.37 -3.14 17.14
N SER A 35 -10.98 -2.26 16.21
CA SER A 35 -11.01 -0.80 16.37
C SER A 35 -12.36 -0.20 15.97
N ASN A 36 -13.23 -0.95 15.32
CA ASN A 36 -14.55 -0.47 14.91
C ASN A 36 -15.52 -0.51 16.11
N PRO A 37 -16.06 0.63 16.57
CA PRO A 37 -16.98 0.68 17.70
C PRO A 37 -18.30 -0.08 17.45
N ASP A 38 -18.67 -0.28 16.18
CA ASP A 38 -19.89 -1.00 15.81
C ASP A 38 -19.68 -2.53 15.79
N PHE A 39 -18.43 -3.01 15.91
CA PHE A 39 -18.12 -4.42 15.96
C PHE A 39 -17.89 -4.86 17.41
N THR A 40 -18.82 -5.63 17.96
CA THR A 40 -18.77 -6.16 19.33
C THR A 40 -18.45 -7.65 19.39
N GLY A 41 -18.18 -8.26 18.24
CA GLY A 41 -17.92 -9.70 18.11
C GLY A 41 -16.53 -10.11 18.60
N SER A 42 -16.31 -11.39 18.70
CA SER A 42 -15.04 -12.02 19.05
C SER A 42 -14.26 -12.40 17.80
N ILE A 43 -12.95 -12.16 17.82
CA ILE A 43 -12.04 -12.45 16.70
C ILE A 43 -11.01 -13.48 17.16
N LEU A 44 -10.78 -14.50 16.33
CA LEU A 44 -9.66 -15.43 16.46
C LEU A 44 -8.76 -15.27 15.24
N VAL A 45 -7.48 -15.02 15.47
CA VAL A 45 -6.45 -15.10 14.42
C VAL A 45 -5.67 -16.39 14.60
N VAL A 46 -5.61 -17.21 13.55
CA VAL A 46 -4.88 -18.48 13.53
C VAL A 46 -3.69 -18.33 12.60
N GLU A 47 -2.49 -18.44 13.16
CA GLU A 47 -1.23 -18.40 12.40
C GLU A 47 -0.45 -19.69 12.59
N LYS A 48 -0.03 -20.31 11.47
CA LYS A 48 0.71 -21.58 11.52
C LYS A 48 2.18 -21.40 11.89
N ASP A 49 2.73 -20.23 11.60
CA ASP A 49 4.15 -19.92 11.82
C ASP A 49 4.33 -18.49 12.33
N PRO A 50 4.42 -18.29 13.65
CA PRO A 50 4.54 -16.96 14.24
C PRO A 50 5.87 -16.25 13.93
N SER A 51 6.84 -16.93 13.29
CA SER A 51 8.07 -16.30 12.78
C SER A 51 7.81 -15.51 11.49
N TYR A 52 6.72 -15.81 10.79
CA TYR A 52 6.38 -15.25 9.45
C TYR A 52 7.45 -15.46 8.39
N GLN A 53 8.43 -16.36 8.62
CA GLN A 53 9.59 -16.57 7.73
C GLN A 53 9.17 -16.86 6.28
N PHE A 54 8.07 -17.58 6.10
CA PHE A 54 7.56 -17.98 4.76
C PHE A 54 6.33 -17.20 4.33
N SER A 55 5.99 -16.11 5.02
CA SER A 55 4.84 -15.29 4.63
C SER A 55 5.15 -14.42 3.42
N SER A 56 4.15 -14.15 2.58
CA SER A 56 4.30 -13.20 1.47
C SER A 56 4.69 -11.79 1.96
N THR A 57 4.26 -11.42 3.16
CA THR A 57 4.62 -10.14 3.80
C THR A 57 6.12 -10.02 4.02
N SER A 58 6.80 -11.09 4.47
CA SER A 58 8.25 -11.07 4.72
C SER A 58 9.09 -11.09 3.44
N HIS A 59 8.49 -11.42 2.31
CA HIS A 59 9.15 -11.50 0.99
C HIS A 59 8.69 -10.40 0.02
N THR A 60 7.94 -9.42 0.49
CA THR A 60 7.52 -8.26 -0.34
C THR A 60 8.57 -7.16 -0.32
N ASN A 61 8.59 -6.37 -1.39
CA ASN A 61 9.35 -5.12 -1.44
C ASN A 61 8.60 -3.96 -0.76
N SER A 62 7.44 -4.21 -0.17
CA SER A 62 6.59 -3.19 0.48
C SER A 62 6.32 -1.95 -0.39
N CYS A 63 6.17 -2.17 -1.69
CA CYS A 63 5.95 -1.10 -2.65
C CYS A 63 4.50 -0.64 -2.65
N VAL A 64 4.30 0.67 -2.73
CA VAL A 64 3.01 1.31 -2.90
C VAL A 64 3.01 2.22 -4.12
N ARG A 65 1.91 2.18 -4.90
CA ARG A 65 1.72 3.05 -6.08
C ARG A 65 0.25 3.44 -6.20
N GLN A 66 -0.03 4.56 -6.88
CA GLN A 66 -1.38 5.05 -7.17
C GLN A 66 -1.76 4.93 -8.64
N GLN A 67 -0.85 4.47 -9.49
CA GLN A 67 -1.06 4.36 -10.94
C GLN A 67 -1.93 3.15 -11.31
N PHE A 68 -3.19 3.17 -10.85
CA PHE A 68 -4.22 2.21 -11.17
C PHE A 68 -5.27 2.79 -12.13
N THR A 69 -6.13 1.92 -12.67
CA THR A 69 -7.21 2.26 -13.61
C THR A 69 -8.58 2.33 -12.95
N THR A 70 -8.70 1.95 -11.68
CA THR A 70 -9.97 1.94 -10.95
C THR A 70 -9.87 2.82 -9.71
N GLU A 71 -10.92 3.58 -9.43
CA GLU A 71 -11.04 4.45 -8.27
C GLU A 71 -10.68 3.74 -6.97
N ILE A 72 -11.27 2.56 -6.74
CA ILE A 72 -11.08 1.84 -5.48
C ILE A 72 -9.61 1.51 -5.21
N ASN A 73 -8.84 1.11 -6.23
CA ASN A 73 -7.42 0.79 -6.08
C ASN A 73 -6.59 2.05 -5.82
N ILE A 74 -6.93 3.19 -6.45
CA ILE A 74 -6.29 4.48 -6.20
C ILE A 74 -6.53 4.89 -4.74
N ARG A 75 -7.77 4.83 -4.27
CA ARG A 75 -8.14 5.20 -2.89
C ARG A 75 -7.53 4.27 -1.84
N ILE A 76 -7.48 2.95 -2.09
CA ILE A 76 -6.79 2.01 -1.19
C ILE A 76 -5.31 2.38 -1.07
N SER A 77 -4.65 2.72 -2.18
CA SER A 77 -3.24 3.11 -2.15
C SER A 77 -3.03 4.45 -1.42
N GLN A 78 -3.92 5.43 -1.62
CA GLN A 78 -3.88 6.69 -0.90
C GLN A 78 -4.08 6.49 0.60
N PHE A 79 -5.05 5.66 0.99
CA PHE A 79 -5.26 5.29 2.38
C PHE A 79 -4.03 4.58 2.96
N THR A 80 -3.42 3.63 2.21
CA THR A 80 -2.21 2.92 2.66
C THR A 80 -1.07 3.89 2.93
N VAL A 81 -0.88 4.89 2.07
CA VAL A 81 0.14 5.93 2.26
C VAL A 81 -0.14 6.76 3.51
N ASP A 82 -1.38 7.18 3.71
CA ASP A 82 -1.78 7.91 4.91
C ASP A 82 -1.55 7.08 6.17
N PHE A 83 -1.98 5.82 6.15
CA PHE A 83 -1.77 4.88 7.25
C PHE A 83 -0.29 4.68 7.59
N VAL A 84 0.57 4.49 6.58
CA VAL A 84 2.01 4.32 6.77
C VAL A 84 2.63 5.59 7.37
N LYS A 85 2.30 6.76 6.85
CA LYS A 85 2.85 8.05 7.32
C LYS A 85 2.41 8.40 8.73
N ASN A 86 1.21 7.99 9.13
CA ASN A 86 0.61 8.27 10.43
C ASN A 86 0.47 7.00 11.28
N PHE A 87 1.30 5.99 11.02
CA PHE A 87 1.17 4.66 11.63
C PHE A 87 1.12 4.70 13.15
N ARG A 88 2.01 5.48 13.78
CA ARG A 88 2.03 5.62 15.24
C ARG A 88 0.70 6.16 15.79
N ASP A 89 0.12 7.16 15.13
CA ASP A 89 -1.15 7.76 15.57
C ASP A 89 -2.30 6.76 15.43
N TYR A 90 -2.34 6.01 14.32
CA TYR A 90 -3.29 4.91 14.13
C TYR A 90 -3.16 3.84 15.22
N MET A 91 -1.95 3.59 15.71
CA MET A 91 -1.67 2.64 16.80
C MET A 91 -1.83 3.25 18.20
N GLY A 92 -2.42 4.44 18.34
CA GLY A 92 -2.73 5.10 19.62
C GLY A 92 -1.62 5.98 20.19
N GLY A 93 -0.58 6.32 19.41
CA GLY A 93 0.42 7.31 19.76
C GLY A 93 1.46 6.87 20.81
N ALA A 94 1.52 5.59 21.15
CA ALA A 94 2.48 5.11 22.15
C ALA A 94 3.93 5.22 21.65
N ALA A 95 4.85 5.59 22.54
CA ALA A 95 6.25 5.87 22.18
C ALA A 95 7.04 4.64 21.71
N ASP A 96 6.60 3.44 22.07
CA ASP A 96 7.17 2.15 21.65
C ASP A 96 6.67 1.68 20.29
N VAL A 97 5.65 2.35 19.71
CA VAL A 97 5.23 2.09 18.33
C VAL A 97 6.22 2.75 17.37
N PRO A 98 6.82 1.99 16.43
CA PRO A 98 7.78 2.54 15.49
C PRO A 98 7.12 3.51 14.51
N ASP A 99 7.87 4.50 14.03
CA ASP A 99 7.51 5.26 12.85
C ASP A 99 7.86 4.45 11.61
N LEU A 100 6.96 4.44 10.63
CA LEU A 100 7.23 3.87 9.32
C LEU A 100 7.65 4.99 8.36
N SER A 101 8.70 4.75 7.60
CA SER A 101 9.21 5.72 6.63
C SER A 101 8.82 5.34 5.23
N LEU A 102 8.02 6.18 4.57
CA LEU A 102 7.74 6.04 3.13
C LEU A 102 8.86 6.71 2.33
N HIS A 103 9.58 5.93 1.54
CA HIS A 103 10.59 6.41 0.60
C HIS A 103 9.94 6.64 -0.76
N SER A 104 9.53 7.90 -1.02
CA SER A 104 8.84 8.31 -2.26
C SER A 104 9.84 8.64 -3.36
N PHE A 105 10.31 7.64 -4.09
CA PHE A 105 11.12 7.83 -5.30
C PHE A 105 10.31 7.65 -6.59
N GLY A 106 9.10 7.15 -6.48
CA GLY A 106 8.12 7.07 -7.55
C GLY A 106 8.05 5.73 -8.27
N TYR A 107 7.08 5.68 -9.17
CA TYR A 107 6.91 4.61 -10.15
C TYR A 107 6.91 5.17 -11.55
N LEU A 108 7.69 4.55 -12.42
CA LEU A 108 7.85 4.90 -13.82
C LEU A 108 7.32 3.77 -14.70
N TYR A 109 6.41 4.13 -15.62
CA TYR A 109 5.99 3.27 -16.72
C TYR A 109 6.52 3.83 -18.02
N LEU A 110 7.04 2.95 -18.86
CA LEU A 110 7.62 3.28 -20.18
C LEU A 110 6.79 2.60 -21.26
N ALA A 111 6.27 3.38 -22.20
CA ALA A 111 5.57 2.87 -23.37
C ALA A 111 6.52 2.82 -24.57
N ASP A 112 6.67 1.65 -25.15
CA ASP A 112 7.49 1.39 -26.33
C ASP A 112 6.69 1.47 -27.64
N ASN A 113 5.38 1.69 -27.54
CA ASN A 113 4.49 1.83 -28.69
C ASN A 113 3.32 2.79 -28.39
N GLU A 114 2.71 3.33 -29.44
CA GLU A 114 1.67 4.35 -29.32
C GLU A 114 0.38 3.80 -28.68
N ALA A 115 0.06 2.52 -28.86
CA ALA A 115 -1.14 1.92 -28.25
C ALA A 115 -1.03 1.93 -26.71
N PHE A 116 0.12 1.55 -26.16
CA PHE A 116 0.37 1.61 -24.73
C PHE A 116 0.53 3.05 -24.23
N ALA A 117 1.13 3.94 -25.04
CA ALA A 117 1.21 5.37 -24.72
C ALA A 117 -0.17 6.00 -24.53
N GLU A 118 -1.13 5.71 -25.42
CA GLU A 118 -2.49 6.21 -25.31
C GLU A 118 -3.20 5.62 -24.07
N GLU A 119 -2.96 4.35 -23.76
CA GLU A 119 -3.45 3.75 -22.53
C GLU A 119 -2.92 4.47 -21.28
N LEU A 120 -1.63 4.79 -21.22
CA LEU A 120 -1.04 5.56 -20.11
C LEU A 120 -1.62 6.97 -19.99
N ARG A 121 -1.87 7.66 -21.11
CA ARG A 121 -2.56 8.97 -21.10
C ARG A 121 -3.97 8.86 -20.51
N ASN A 122 -4.71 7.82 -20.88
CA ASN A 122 -6.07 7.61 -20.37
C ASN A 122 -6.08 7.22 -18.89
N ARG A 123 -5.15 6.37 -18.46
CA ARG A 123 -4.94 6.05 -17.03
C ARG A 123 -4.61 7.30 -16.22
N GLN A 124 -3.73 8.17 -16.74
CA GLN A 124 -3.35 9.41 -16.07
C GLN A 124 -4.55 10.33 -15.82
N LYS A 125 -5.48 10.46 -16.78
CA LYS A 125 -6.71 11.24 -16.59
C LYS A 125 -7.57 10.72 -15.43
N ILE A 126 -7.71 9.39 -15.33
CA ILE A 126 -8.41 8.74 -14.20
C ILE A 126 -7.69 9.03 -12.89
N GLN A 127 -6.39 8.83 -12.85
CA GLN A 127 -5.57 9.04 -11.66
C GLN A 127 -5.64 10.50 -11.19
N ALA A 128 -5.55 11.44 -12.11
CA ALA A 128 -5.66 12.88 -11.82
C ALA A 128 -7.03 13.25 -11.25
N SER A 129 -8.13 12.63 -11.73
CA SER A 129 -9.48 12.89 -11.20
C SER A 129 -9.66 12.45 -9.74
N PHE A 130 -8.78 11.56 -9.25
CA PHE A 130 -8.73 11.12 -7.85
C PHE A 130 -7.53 11.69 -7.08
N GLY A 131 -6.86 12.72 -7.64
CA GLY A 131 -5.79 13.43 -6.94
C GLY A 131 -4.44 12.70 -6.89
N ALA A 132 -4.21 11.67 -7.72
CA ALA A 132 -2.90 11.07 -7.87
C ALA A 132 -1.98 11.98 -8.71
N GLY A 133 -0.72 12.14 -8.29
CA GLY A 133 0.24 13.07 -8.88
C GLY A 133 0.92 12.59 -10.15
N THR A 134 0.33 11.65 -10.89
CA THR A 134 0.92 11.08 -12.11
C THR A 134 1.04 12.12 -13.22
N ARG A 135 2.23 12.17 -13.84
CA ARG A 135 2.56 13.08 -14.93
C ARG A 135 3.06 12.30 -16.14
N ILE A 136 2.74 12.83 -17.32
CA ILE A 136 3.21 12.29 -18.61
C ILE A 136 4.41 13.11 -19.07
N TYR A 137 5.44 12.40 -19.54
CA TYR A 137 6.68 12.98 -20.08
C TYR A 137 6.99 12.38 -21.44
N THR A 138 7.63 13.19 -22.28
CA THR A 138 8.38 12.65 -23.43
C THR A 138 9.70 12.04 -22.94
N PRO A 139 10.31 11.11 -23.71
CA PRO A 139 11.61 10.56 -23.35
C PRO A 139 12.68 11.64 -23.11
N GLU A 140 12.72 12.69 -23.92
CA GLU A 140 13.67 13.81 -23.81
C GLU A 140 13.46 14.58 -22.50
N ALA A 141 12.21 14.86 -22.14
CA ALA A 141 11.90 15.55 -20.90
C ALA A 141 12.27 14.70 -19.67
N LEU A 142 12.06 13.38 -19.72
CA LEU A 142 12.46 12.48 -18.65
C LEU A 142 14.00 12.41 -18.52
N LYS A 143 14.74 12.34 -19.60
CA LYS A 143 16.22 12.30 -19.63
C LYS A 143 16.86 13.47 -18.87
N THR A 144 16.21 14.61 -18.81
CA THR A 144 16.73 15.79 -18.07
C THR A 144 17.01 15.48 -16.59
N ASN A 145 16.16 14.70 -15.96
CA ASN A 145 16.29 14.33 -14.55
C ASN A 145 16.77 12.89 -14.33
N TYR A 146 16.64 12.03 -15.33
CA TYR A 146 16.89 10.59 -15.26
C TYR A 146 17.75 10.13 -16.44
N GLY A 147 18.88 10.82 -16.67
CA GLY A 147 19.76 10.59 -17.81
C GLY A 147 20.44 9.21 -17.90
N PHE A 148 20.33 8.41 -16.84
CA PHE A 148 20.86 7.04 -16.79
C PHE A 148 19.95 6.01 -17.47
N TYR A 149 18.70 6.35 -17.82
CA TYR A 149 17.83 5.44 -18.58
C TYR A 149 18.17 5.48 -20.08
N ASN A 150 18.22 4.30 -20.71
CA ASN A 150 18.11 4.22 -22.17
C ASN A 150 16.62 4.31 -22.55
N LEU A 151 16.24 5.33 -23.30
CA LEU A 151 14.86 5.60 -23.71
C LEU A 151 14.72 5.66 -25.25
N ASP A 152 15.68 5.06 -26.00
CA ASP A 152 15.73 5.20 -27.46
C ASP A 152 14.54 4.53 -28.17
N ASP A 153 13.94 3.51 -27.56
CA ASP A 153 12.77 2.78 -28.04
C ASP A 153 11.47 3.19 -27.33
N ILE A 154 11.51 4.24 -26.50
CA ILE A 154 10.37 4.68 -25.70
C ILE A 154 9.69 5.87 -26.39
N VAL A 155 8.37 5.83 -26.47
CA VAL A 155 7.54 6.90 -27.07
C VAL A 155 6.87 7.78 -26.01
N LEU A 156 6.67 7.25 -24.79
CA LEU A 156 6.03 7.99 -23.70
C LEU A 156 6.40 7.42 -22.34
N CYS A 157 6.52 8.32 -21.36
CA CYS A 157 6.81 7.98 -19.97
C CYS A 157 5.67 8.47 -19.06
N SER A 158 5.24 7.63 -18.11
CA SER A 158 4.29 8.00 -17.06
C SER A 158 4.98 7.84 -15.72
N LEU A 159 5.14 8.94 -15.00
CA LEU A 159 5.85 8.99 -13.72
C LEU A 159 4.99 9.64 -12.64
N ASN A 160 4.95 9.02 -11.49
CA ASN A 160 4.46 9.67 -10.26
C ASN A 160 5.52 9.50 -9.17
N THR A 161 6.00 10.62 -8.63
CA THR A 161 6.96 10.67 -7.52
C THR A 161 6.29 11.06 -6.20
N GLU A 162 4.98 11.31 -6.22
CA GLU A 162 4.22 11.74 -5.05
C GLU A 162 3.55 10.53 -4.40
N ASN A 163 4.00 10.18 -3.19
CA ASN A 163 3.41 9.09 -2.42
C ASN A 163 3.46 7.71 -3.12
N GLU A 164 4.49 7.49 -3.90
CA GLU A 164 4.79 6.21 -4.53
C GLU A 164 6.24 5.81 -4.27
N GLY A 165 6.47 4.55 -3.90
CA GLY A 165 7.78 4.04 -3.53
C GLY A 165 7.67 2.81 -2.65
N TYR A 166 8.44 2.75 -1.53
CA TYR A 166 8.38 1.64 -0.58
C TYR A 166 8.44 2.14 0.88
N PHE A 167 8.05 1.28 1.82
CA PHE A 167 8.13 1.50 3.27
C PHE A 167 8.63 0.27 4.02
#